data_4c6d3f3705e60480704c2fdcd398a40e
#
_entry.id   4c6d3f3705e60480704c2fdcd398a40e
#
_cell.length_a   1.000
_cell.length_b   1.000
_cell.length_c   1.000
_cell.angle_alpha   90.00
_cell.angle_beta   90.00
_cell.angle_gamma   90.00
#
_symmetry.space_group_name_H-M   'P 1'
#
loop_
_entity.id
_entity.type
_entity.pdbx_description
1 polymer ?
#
loop_
_entity_poly.entity_id
_entity_poly.type
_entity_poly.pdbx_seq_one_letter_code
_entity_poly.pdbx_strand_id
1 'polypeptide(L)'
;MKKKKAEDQKVDWVDRRNKWIKSVNAFYNDVNKWLYPFTTDKESILKIVPKDMLIKEPYIGTYNLSQLDIIVGNDIVSLIPQGTLILGGYGRMDMKGPIGEISIIQKKWGKWKFIDKLTKEELWDANEETFKSVIQDLVND
;
A
#
# COMPACT_ATOMS: atom_id res chain seq x y z
N MET A 1 2.13 -31.59 -24.15
CA MET A 1 1.41 -31.49 -22.87
C MET A 1 2.18 -30.74 -21.82
N LYS A 2 3.36 -31.21 -21.43
CA LYS A 2 4.19 -30.50 -20.45
C LYS A 2 4.59 -29.11 -20.93
N LYS A 3 4.93 -28.97 -22.21
CA LYS A 3 5.34 -27.68 -22.77
C LYS A 3 4.20 -26.67 -22.74
N LYS A 4 3.00 -27.10 -23.13
CA LYS A 4 1.82 -26.23 -23.07
C LYS A 4 1.48 -25.83 -21.65
N LYS A 5 1.60 -26.76 -20.72
CA LYS A 5 1.34 -26.49 -19.29
C LYS A 5 2.33 -25.47 -18.74
N ALA A 6 3.60 -25.56 -19.13
CA ALA A 6 4.61 -24.59 -18.72
C ALA A 6 4.32 -23.20 -19.30
N GLU A 7 3.84 -23.13 -20.53
CA GLU A 7 3.44 -21.86 -21.13
C GLU A 7 2.22 -21.26 -20.46
N ASP A 8 1.24 -22.10 -20.09
CA ASP A 8 0.03 -21.64 -19.38
C ASP A 8 0.36 -21.11 -18.00
N GLN A 9 1.47 -21.53 -17.39
CA GLN A 9 1.91 -21.07 -16.09
C GLN A 9 2.84 -19.87 -16.17
N LYS A 10 3.17 -19.43 -17.38
CA LYS A 10 4.07 -18.31 -17.58
C LYS A 10 3.38 -17.01 -17.15
N VAL A 11 4.03 -16.29 -16.26
CA VAL A 11 3.49 -15.02 -15.76
C VAL A 11 3.80 -13.91 -16.74
N ASP A 12 2.80 -13.10 -17.02
CA ASP A 12 2.99 -11.86 -17.75
C ASP A 12 3.42 -10.78 -16.75
N TRP A 13 4.73 -10.56 -16.66
CA TRP A 13 5.29 -9.64 -15.69
C TRP A 13 4.93 -8.18 -15.96
N VAL A 14 4.77 -7.82 -17.23
CA VAL A 14 4.34 -6.45 -17.61
C VAL A 14 2.91 -6.21 -17.15
N ASP A 15 2.02 -7.17 -17.39
CA ASP A 15 0.64 -7.08 -16.96
C ASP A 15 0.53 -7.00 -15.43
N ARG A 16 1.30 -7.84 -14.74
CA ARG A 16 1.31 -7.85 -13.26
C ARG A 16 1.79 -6.51 -12.71
N ARG A 17 2.88 -5.97 -13.27
CA ARG A 17 3.39 -4.65 -12.89
C ARG A 17 2.33 -3.57 -13.09
N ASN A 18 1.70 -3.55 -14.25
CA ASN A 18 0.70 -2.53 -14.58
C ASN A 18 -0.53 -2.60 -13.69
N LYS A 19 -1.00 -3.80 -13.39
CA LYS A 19 -2.11 -4.01 -12.46
C LYS A 19 -1.74 -3.56 -11.05
N TRP A 20 -0.52 -3.84 -10.61
CA TRP A 20 -0.01 -3.43 -9.32
C TRP A 20 0.02 -1.90 -9.21
N ILE A 21 0.63 -1.23 -10.19
CA ILE A 21 0.70 0.24 -10.22
C ILE A 21 -0.71 0.83 -10.18
N LYS A 22 -1.61 0.29 -10.99
CA LYS A 22 -3.00 0.76 -11.02
C LYS A 22 -3.71 0.56 -9.68
N SER A 23 -3.49 -0.58 -9.04
CA SER A 23 -4.11 -0.89 -7.76
C SER A 23 -3.60 0.01 -6.64
N VAL A 24 -2.30 0.29 -6.60
CA VAL A 24 -1.71 1.19 -5.61
C VAL A 24 -2.28 2.59 -5.78
N ASN A 25 -2.33 3.09 -7.02
CA ASN A 25 -2.86 4.42 -7.28
C ASN A 25 -4.35 4.52 -6.95
N ALA A 26 -5.11 3.46 -7.21
CA ALA A 26 -6.53 3.41 -6.83
C ALA A 26 -6.69 3.44 -5.30
N PHE A 27 -5.83 2.71 -4.58
CA PHE A 27 -5.84 2.74 -3.12
C PHE A 27 -5.51 4.14 -2.59
N TYR A 28 -4.52 4.80 -3.19
CA TYR A 28 -4.18 6.18 -2.82
C TYR A 28 -5.34 7.15 -3.06
N ASN A 29 -6.10 6.96 -4.15
CA ASN A 29 -7.30 7.76 -4.39
C ASN A 29 -8.33 7.55 -3.29
N ASP A 30 -8.51 6.31 -2.83
CA ASP A 30 -9.40 6.03 -1.71
C ASP A 30 -8.91 6.70 -0.43
N VAL A 31 -7.61 6.61 -0.14
CA VAL A 31 -7.01 7.27 1.03
C VAL A 31 -7.26 8.79 0.97
N ASN A 32 -7.06 9.40 -0.18
CA ASN A 32 -7.33 10.83 -0.36
C ASN A 32 -8.80 11.16 -0.07
N LYS A 33 -9.73 10.34 -0.54
CA LYS A 33 -11.16 10.54 -0.27
C LYS A 33 -11.49 10.40 1.20
N TRP A 34 -10.94 9.37 1.85
CA TRP A 34 -11.19 9.10 3.27
C TRP A 34 -10.68 10.23 4.14
N LEU A 35 -9.54 10.83 3.79
CA LEU A 35 -8.89 11.86 4.61
C LEU A 35 -9.22 13.27 4.18
N TYR A 36 -9.94 13.44 3.06
CA TYR A 36 -10.28 14.74 2.49
C TYR A 36 -10.90 15.71 3.51
N PRO A 37 -11.87 15.29 4.34
CA PRO A 37 -12.46 16.23 5.32
C PRO A 37 -11.44 16.80 6.30
N PHE A 38 -10.33 16.12 6.52
CA PHE A 38 -9.29 16.54 7.47
C PHE A 38 -8.17 17.35 6.82
N THR A 39 -8.15 17.44 5.49
CA THR A 39 -7.07 18.12 4.76
C THR A 39 -7.50 19.45 4.14
N THR A 40 -8.80 19.76 4.10
CA THR A 40 -9.34 20.92 3.39
C THR A 40 -9.39 22.20 4.20
N ASP A 41 -9.34 22.10 5.53
CA ASP A 41 -9.36 23.25 6.41
C ASP A 41 -7.98 23.87 6.49
N LYS A 42 -7.88 25.19 6.48
CA LYS A 42 -6.61 25.91 6.64
C LYS A 42 -5.92 25.60 7.96
N GLU A 43 -6.70 25.30 8.98
CA GLU A 43 -6.18 24.94 10.30
C GLU A 43 -5.94 23.43 10.43
N SER A 44 -6.18 22.68 9.36
CA SER A 44 -5.99 21.24 9.39
C SER A 44 -4.53 20.89 9.64
N ILE A 45 -4.32 19.98 10.58
CA ILE A 45 -2.99 19.44 10.89
C ILE A 45 -2.65 18.23 10.03
N LEU A 46 -3.56 17.81 9.16
CA LEU A 46 -3.36 16.64 8.32
C LEU A 46 -3.09 17.06 6.87
N LYS A 47 -1.99 16.55 6.33
CA LYS A 47 -1.59 16.77 4.94
C LYS A 47 -1.16 15.45 4.32
N ILE A 48 -1.35 15.32 3.02
CA ILE A 48 -0.93 14.14 2.26
C ILE A 48 0.04 14.59 1.19
N VAL A 49 1.25 14.05 1.22
CA VAL A 49 2.32 14.43 0.31
C VAL A 49 2.85 13.18 -0.40
N PRO A 50 2.63 13.05 -1.72
CA PRO A 50 3.25 11.96 -2.45
C PRO A 50 4.73 12.24 -2.69
N LYS A 51 5.55 11.19 -2.65
CA LYS A 51 6.98 11.26 -2.96
C LYS A 51 7.30 10.17 -3.96
N ASP A 52 7.93 10.55 -5.06
CA ASP A 52 8.32 9.58 -6.08
C ASP A 52 9.34 8.60 -5.52
N MET A 53 9.18 7.33 -5.88
CA MET A 53 10.14 6.30 -5.52
C MET A 53 10.31 5.32 -6.66
N LEU A 54 11.47 4.70 -6.68
CA LEU A 54 11.82 3.70 -7.69
C LEU A 54 11.78 2.33 -7.03
N ILE A 55 11.02 1.41 -7.62
CA ILE A 55 10.92 0.04 -7.14
C ILE A 55 11.64 -0.87 -8.13
N LYS A 56 12.46 -1.78 -7.60
CA LYS A 56 13.20 -2.75 -8.39
C LYS A 56 12.83 -4.15 -7.93
N GLU A 57 12.30 -4.96 -8.83
CA GLU A 57 11.89 -6.31 -8.51
C GLU A 57 12.45 -7.31 -9.52
N PRO A 58 12.79 -8.54 -9.06
CA PRO A 58 13.18 -9.61 -9.99
C PRO A 58 12.10 -9.84 -11.05
N TYR A 59 12.50 -10.14 -12.27
CA TYR A 59 11.64 -10.44 -13.44
C TYR A 59 10.80 -9.27 -13.93
N ILE A 60 10.46 -8.33 -13.06
CA ILE A 60 9.60 -7.18 -13.38
C ILE A 60 10.44 -5.99 -13.84
N GLY A 61 11.63 -5.84 -13.23
CA GLY A 61 12.51 -4.71 -13.50
C GLY A 61 12.24 -3.53 -12.60
N THR A 62 12.55 -2.36 -13.10
CA THR A 62 12.46 -1.11 -12.34
C THR A 62 11.25 -0.31 -12.82
N TYR A 63 10.50 0.25 -11.89
CA TYR A 63 9.34 1.06 -12.20
C TYR A 63 9.12 2.11 -11.11
N ASN A 64 8.31 3.12 -11.43
CA ASN A 64 8.02 4.22 -10.53
C ASN A 64 6.66 4.03 -9.86
N LEU A 65 6.63 4.26 -8.56
CA LEU A 65 5.42 4.45 -7.77
C LEU A 65 5.69 5.58 -6.79
N SER A 66 4.64 6.12 -6.20
CA SER A 66 4.81 7.08 -5.11
C SER A 66 4.68 6.37 -3.77
N GLN A 67 5.49 6.80 -2.81
CA GLN A 67 5.18 6.59 -1.40
C GLN A 67 4.26 7.75 -1.00
N LEU A 68 3.38 7.52 -0.06
CA LEU A 68 2.46 8.53 0.40
C LEU A 68 2.78 8.89 1.84
N ASP A 69 3.17 10.14 2.09
CA ASP A 69 3.41 10.61 3.44
C ASP A 69 2.16 11.31 3.96
N ILE A 70 1.64 10.81 5.07
CA ILE A 70 0.49 11.38 5.74
C ILE A 70 1.03 12.12 6.96
N ILE A 71 0.99 13.45 6.89
CA ILE A 71 1.52 14.31 7.96
C ILE A 71 0.38 14.62 8.91
N VAL A 72 0.54 14.21 10.16
CA VAL A 72 -0.45 14.44 11.22
C VAL A 72 0.23 15.28 12.30
N GLY A 73 0.04 16.59 12.23
CA GLY A 73 0.74 17.51 13.12
C GLY A 73 2.24 17.45 12.91
N ASN A 74 2.98 17.02 13.91
CA ASN A 74 4.43 16.85 13.85
C ASN A 74 4.86 15.43 13.47
N ASP A 75 3.91 14.51 13.31
CA ASP A 75 4.20 13.12 13.03
C ASP A 75 3.97 12.81 11.55
N ILE A 76 4.67 11.81 11.04
CA ILE A 76 4.52 11.35 9.67
C ILE A 76 4.22 9.85 9.68
N VAL A 77 3.14 9.49 9.01
CA VAL A 77 2.83 8.09 8.71
C VAL A 77 3.07 7.88 7.23
N SER A 78 4.01 7.02 6.88
CA SER A 78 4.38 6.77 5.49
C SER A 78 3.78 5.47 5.00
N LEU A 79 3.16 5.53 3.83
CA LEU A 79 2.61 4.39 3.12
C LEU A 79 3.57 4.05 2.00
N ILE A 80 4.28 2.92 2.11
CA ILE A 80 5.43 2.61 1.26
C ILE A 80 5.18 1.31 0.50
N PRO A 81 4.98 1.37 -0.83
CA PRO A 81 4.88 0.15 -1.63
C PRO A 81 6.17 -0.66 -1.56
N GLN A 82 6.05 -1.96 -1.30
CA GLN A 82 7.21 -2.85 -1.24
C GLN A 82 7.39 -3.64 -2.52
N GLY A 83 6.30 -3.99 -3.19
CA GLY A 83 6.35 -4.71 -4.44
C GLY A 83 5.19 -5.67 -4.62
N THR A 84 5.10 -6.24 -5.81
CA THR A 84 4.03 -7.16 -6.17
C THR A 84 4.39 -8.63 -5.96
N LEU A 85 5.69 -8.95 -5.78
CA LEU A 85 6.16 -10.34 -5.61
C LEU A 85 6.15 -10.70 -4.13
N ILE A 86 5.02 -11.18 -3.65
CA ILE A 86 4.85 -11.63 -2.26
C ILE A 86 4.15 -12.99 -2.22
N LEU A 87 4.33 -13.70 -1.12
CA LEU A 87 3.58 -14.92 -0.85
C LEU A 87 2.18 -14.56 -0.35
N GLY A 88 1.18 -15.23 -0.89
CA GLY A 88 -0.20 -15.11 -0.40
C GLY A 88 -0.97 -13.91 -0.91
N GLY A 89 -0.48 -13.21 -1.92
CA GLY A 89 -1.18 -12.05 -2.46
C GLY A 89 -0.58 -11.50 -3.73
N TYR A 90 -1.01 -10.31 -4.10
CA TYR A 90 -0.60 -9.64 -5.33
C TYR A 90 0.30 -8.42 -5.07
N GLY A 91 0.65 -8.17 -3.82
CA GLY A 91 1.55 -7.09 -3.48
C GLY A 91 1.40 -6.62 -2.04
N ARG A 92 2.38 -5.87 -1.57
CA ARG A 92 2.43 -5.40 -0.18
C ARG A 92 2.88 -3.95 -0.12
N MET A 93 2.25 -3.21 0.77
CA MET A 93 2.71 -1.91 1.24
C MET A 93 2.97 -2.00 2.74
N ASP A 94 3.92 -1.21 3.23
CA ASP A 94 4.13 -1.04 4.66
C ASP A 94 3.67 0.36 5.06
N MET A 95 3.08 0.46 6.22
CA MET A 95 2.61 1.71 6.79
C MET A 95 3.38 1.96 8.08
N LYS A 96 4.22 2.99 8.07
CA LYS A 96 5.16 3.27 9.16
C LYS A 96 4.87 4.61 9.80
N GLY A 97 4.74 4.62 11.12
CA GLY A 97 4.61 5.83 11.90
C GLY A 97 5.68 5.90 12.98
N PRO A 98 5.66 6.95 13.81
CA PRO A 98 6.70 7.13 14.84
C PRO A 98 6.68 6.07 15.93
N ILE A 99 5.55 5.41 16.19
CA ILE A 99 5.46 4.42 17.27
C ILE A 99 5.16 3.00 16.81
N GLY A 100 5.17 2.74 15.51
CA GLY A 100 4.94 1.38 15.04
C GLY A 100 4.80 1.29 13.54
N GLU A 101 4.58 0.07 13.09
CA GLU A 101 4.37 -0.19 11.68
C GLU A 101 3.46 -1.39 11.48
N ILE A 102 2.74 -1.41 10.37
CA ILE A 102 1.84 -2.48 9.99
C ILE A 102 1.94 -2.68 8.47
N SER A 103 1.62 -3.86 7.99
CA SER A 103 1.64 -4.13 6.56
C SER A 103 0.23 -4.20 6.00
N ILE A 104 0.11 -3.89 4.72
CA ILE A 104 -1.14 -4.00 3.97
C ILE A 104 -0.85 -4.84 2.75
N ILE A 105 -1.59 -5.94 2.58
CA ILE A 105 -1.44 -6.80 1.42
C ILE A 105 -2.66 -6.74 0.53
N GLN A 106 -2.44 -6.91 -0.76
CA GLN A 106 -3.52 -7.05 -1.71
C GLN A 106 -3.76 -8.53 -1.93
N LYS A 107 -4.85 -9.04 -1.36
CA LYS A 107 -5.21 -10.47 -1.43
C LYS A 107 -5.75 -10.84 -2.82
N LYS A 108 -6.51 -9.93 -3.41
CA LYS A 108 -7.03 -9.99 -4.78
C LYS A 108 -6.90 -8.59 -5.34
N TRP A 109 -6.90 -8.46 -6.65
CA TRP A 109 -6.81 -7.15 -7.27
C TRP A 109 -7.91 -6.23 -6.74
N GLY A 110 -7.50 -5.13 -6.13
CA GLY A 110 -8.41 -4.16 -5.53
C GLY A 110 -8.90 -4.48 -4.13
N LYS A 111 -8.46 -5.58 -3.53
CA LYS A 111 -8.87 -5.99 -2.18
C LYS A 111 -7.67 -5.98 -1.24
N TRP A 112 -7.66 -5.04 -0.32
CA TRP A 112 -6.54 -4.81 0.60
C TRP A 112 -6.88 -5.21 2.01
N LYS A 113 -5.89 -5.75 2.72
CA LYS A 113 -6.05 -6.23 4.08
C LYS A 113 -4.84 -5.87 4.93
N PHE A 114 -5.10 -5.38 6.14
CA PHE A 114 -4.03 -5.17 7.12
C PHE A 114 -3.57 -6.50 7.66
N ILE A 115 -2.25 -6.65 7.80
CA ILE A 115 -1.66 -7.85 8.40
C ILE A 115 -0.58 -7.42 9.39
N ASP A 116 -0.33 -8.28 10.40
CA ASP A 116 0.80 -8.10 11.29
C ASP A 116 2.09 -8.32 10.51
N LYS A 117 3.02 -7.37 10.59
CA LYS A 117 4.25 -7.43 9.81
C LYS A 117 5.13 -8.61 10.17
N LEU A 118 5.18 -8.97 11.45
CA LEU A 118 6.05 -10.05 11.94
C LEU A 118 5.40 -11.42 11.79
N THR A 119 4.17 -11.57 12.26
CA THR A 119 3.48 -12.86 12.27
C THR A 119 2.77 -13.18 10.96
N LYS A 120 2.52 -12.19 10.14
CA LYS A 120 1.74 -12.29 8.89
C LYS A 120 0.27 -12.63 9.14
N GLU A 121 -0.19 -12.51 10.38
CA GLU A 121 -1.59 -12.74 10.73
C GLU A 121 -2.48 -11.66 10.09
N GLU A 122 -3.59 -12.09 9.47
CA GLU A 122 -4.57 -11.17 8.92
C GLU A 122 -5.35 -10.51 10.05
N LEU A 123 -5.47 -9.19 9.97
CA LEU A 123 -6.11 -8.38 11.01
C LEU A 123 -7.46 -7.85 10.56
N TRP A 124 -7.48 -6.90 9.63
CA TRP A 124 -8.71 -6.24 9.19
C TRP A 124 -8.66 -5.93 7.71
N ASP A 125 -9.84 -5.82 7.11
CA ASP A 125 -9.94 -5.25 5.77
C ASP A 125 -9.54 -3.78 5.82
N ALA A 126 -8.86 -3.31 4.78
CA ALA A 126 -8.48 -1.91 4.68
C ALA A 126 -9.64 -1.11 4.10
N ASN A 127 -10.27 -0.31 4.94
CA ASN A 127 -11.37 0.59 4.56
C ASN A 127 -11.19 1.91 5.29
N GLU A 128 -12.13 2.82 5.12
CA GLU A 128 -12.05 4.15 5.72
C GLU A 128 -11.87 4.08 7.24
N GLU A 129 -12.70 3.29 7.90
CA GLU A 129 -12.70 3.18 9.37
C GLU A 129 -11.39 2.60 9.89
N THR A 130 -10.97 1.45 9.33
CA THR A 130 -9.75 0.77 9.80
C THR A 130 -8.50 1.57 9.45
N PHE A 131 -8.47 2.23 8.30
CA PHE A 131 -7.33 3.05 7.89
C PHE A 131 -7.14 4.23 8.86
N LYS A 132 -8.20 4.92 9.21
CA LYS A 132 -8.15 6.02 10.19
C LYS A 132 -7.72 5.53 11.55
N SER A 133 -8.21 4.39 11.98
CA SER A 133 -7.84 3.78 13.26
C SER A 133 -6.35 3.45 13.30
N VAL A 134 -5.82 2.89 12.22
CA VAL A 134 -4.39 2.55 12.13
C VAL A 134 -3.53 3.82 12.17
N ILE A 135 -3.93 4.89 11.49
CA ILE A 135 -3.19 6.16 11.59
C ILE A 135 -3.08 6.59 13.05
N GLN A 136 -4.18 6.56 13.79
CA GLN A 136 -4.20 6.94 15.21
C GLN A 136 -3.28 6.06 16.05
N ASP A 137 -3.20 4.76 15.73
CA ASP A 137 -2.35 3.83 16.46
C ASP A 137 -0.86 4.04 16.18
N LEU A 138 -0.51 4.65 15.06
CA LEU A 138 0.88 4.82 14.64
C LEU A 138 1.49 6.17 14.98
N VAL A 139 0.70 7.11 15.46
CA VAL A 139 1.18 8.45 15.82
C VAL A 139 1.22 8.66 17.32
N ASN A 140 2.07 9.59 17.74
CA ASN A 140 2.08 10.06 19.12
C ASN A 140 0.95 11.08 19.30
N ASP A 141 0.28 11.02 20.36
CA ASP A 141 -0.78 12.00 20.63
C ASP A 141 -0.23 13.31 21.15
#